data_cdbd3c302676cf426f4f38a1582efd3b
#
_entry.id   cdbd3c302676cf426f4f38a1582efd3b
#
_cell.length_a   1.000
_cell.length_b   1.000
_cell.length_c   1.000
_cell.angle_alpha   90.00
_cell.angle_beta   90.00
_cell.angle_gamma   90.00
#
_symmetry.space_group_name_H-M   'P 1'
#
loop_
_entity.id
_entity.type
_entity.pdbx_description
1 polymer ?
#
loop_
_entity_poly.entity_id
_entity_poly.type
_entity_poly.pdbx_seq_one_letter_code
_entity_poly.pdbx_strand_id
1 'polypeptide(L)' 'MGISFFMNEDWKYNDGGLFAWKQSWDSERGEFVEPIQNRLIINPNDYPHAVTQITNPDVMRHSIQIFIAKEYVL' A
#
# COMPACT_ATOMS: atom_id res chain seq x y z
N MET A 1 -5.56 6.40 10.27
CA MET A 1 -4.56 6.75 9.26
C MET A 1 -3.51 5.67 9.16
N GLY A 2 -3.19 5.28 7.97
CA GLY A 2 -2.17 4.28 7.72
C GLY A 2 -0.99 4.87 6.97
N ILE A 3 0.21 4.43 7.31
CA ILE A 3 1.43 4.83 6.63
C ILE A 3 2.18 3.57 6.25
N SER A 4 2.59 3.48 4.98
CA SER A 4 3.38 2.36 4.49
C SER A 4 4.66 2.88 3.86
N PHE A 5 5.77 2.30 4.25
CA PHE A 5 7.07 2.63 3.68
C PHE A 5 7.67 1.37 3.06
N PHE A 6 8.06 1.46 1.80
CA PHE A 6 8.54 0.32 1.05
C PHE A 6 10.05 0.29 0.92
N MET A 7 10.62 -0.92 0.98
CA MET A 7 12.06 -1.12 0.98
C MET A 7 12.51 -2.12 -0.08
N ASN A 8 11.71 -2.27 -1.14
CA ASN A 8 12.01 -3.28 -2.17
C ASN A 8 12.85 -2.69 -3.29
N GLU A 9 14.02 -3.27 -3.51
CA GLU A 9 14.84 -2.92 -4.66
C GLU A 9 14.33 -3.66 -5.90
N ASP A 10 14.45 -3.00 -7.05
CA ASP A 10 14.16 -3.62 -8.36
C ASP A 10 12.78 -4.26 -8.49
N TRP A 11 11.79 -3.74 -7.77
CA TRP A 11 10.43 -4.24 -7.87
C TRP A 11 9.82 -3.86 -9.21
N LYS A 12 9.16 -4.83 -9.84
CA LYS A 12 8.53 -4.63 -11.14
C LYS A 12 7.03 -4.76 -11.02
N TYR A 13 6.31 -4.09 -11.90
CA TYR A 13 4.86 -4.09 -11.90
C TYR A 13 4.30 -5.52 -11.89
N ASN A 14 4.84 -6.39 -12.71
CA ASN A 14 4.33 -7.76 -12.82
C ASN A 14 4.79 -8.69 -11.71
N ASP A 15 5.54 -8.20 -10.73
CA ASP A 15 5.81 -8.98 -9.51
C ASP A 15 4.58 -8.99 -8.59
N GLY A 16 3.62 -8.13 -8.81
CA GLY A 16 2.46 -8.01 -7.94
C GLY A 16 2.77 -7.24 -6.69
N GLY A 17 2.02 -7.51 -5.62
CA GLY A 17 2.22 -6.83 -4.34
C GLY A 17 1.94 -5.34 -4.38
N LEU A 18 1.11 -4.90 -5.32
CA LEU A 18 0.82 -3.49 -5.51
C LEU A 18 -0.12 -2.99 -4.42
N PHE A 19 0.09 -1.76 -4.00
CA PHE A 19 -0.85 -1.11 -3.09
C PHE A 19 -1.92 -0.42 -3.91
N ALA A 20 -3.16 -0.85 -3.75
CA ALA A 20 -4.29 -0.35 -4.52
C ALA A 20 -5.31 0.29 -3.59
N TRP A 21 -5.95 1.34 -4.05
CA TRP A 21 -7.00 2.01 -3.27
C TRP A 21 -8.05 2.63 -4.19
N LYS A 22 -9.20 2.93 -3.58
CA LYS A 22 -10.27 3.65 -4.27
C LYS A 22 -11.00 4.55 -3.28
N GLN A 23 -11.77 5.50 -3.81
CA GLN A 23 -12.41 6.49 -2.97
C GLN A 23 -13.52 5.95 -2.08
N SER A 24 -14.26 4.96 -2.57
CA SER A 24 -15.32 4.34 -1.78
C SER A 24 -15.48 2.89 -2.22
N TRP A 25 -16.16 2.12 -1.40
CA TRP A 25 -16.40 0.71 -1.73
C TRP A 25 -17.18 0.54 -3.03
N ASP A 26 -18.00 1.53 -3.40
CA ASP A 26 -18.82 1.47 -4.60
C ASP A 26 -18.11 1.98 -5.85
N SER A 27 -16.91 2.53 -5.72
CA SER A 27 -16.17 3.02 -6.87
C SER A 27 -15.74 1.87 -7.76
N GLU A 28 -15.94 2.02 -9.07
CA GLU A 28 -15.51 1.02 -10.03
C GLU A 28 -14.07 1.20 -10.44
N ARG A 29 -13.48 2.34 -10.12
CA ARG A 29 -12.10 2.65 -10.45
C ARG A 29 -11.29 2.90 -9.19
N GLY A 30 -10.03 2.64 -9.31
CA GLY A 30 -9.09 2.92 -8.26
C GLY A 30 -7.72 3.21 -8.85
N GLU A 31 -6.77 3.35 -7.97
CA GLU A 31 -5.38 3.60 -8.33
C GLU A 31 -4.50 2.61 -7.61
N PHE A 32 -3.28 2.49 -8.09
CA PHE A 32 -2.31 1.65 -7.43
C PHE A 32 -0.92 2.26 -7.52
N VAL A 33 -0.04 1.82 -6.64
CA VAL A 33 1.39 2.13 -6.72
C VAL A 33 2.19 0.87 -6.48
N GLU A 34 3.36 0.82 -7.10
CA GLU A 34 4.29 -0.26 -6.88
C GLU A 34 5.05 -0.03 -5.58
N PRO A 35 5.40 -1.10 -4.84
CA PRO A 35 6.10 -0.95 -3.56
C PRO A 35 7.60 -0.72 -3.76
N ILE A 36 7.95 0.33 -4.48
CA ILE A 36 9.32 0.65 -4.83
C ILE A 36 10.08 1.18 -3.62
N GLN A 37 11.34 0.89 -3.56
CA GLN A 37 12.21 1.35 -2.49
C GLN A 37 12.09 2.84 -2.24
N ASN A 38 12.01 3.20 -0.98
CA ASN A 38 11.89 4.58 -0.49
C ASN A 38 10.56 5.27 -0.81
N ARG A 39 9.57 4.52 -1.27
CA ARG A 39 8.23 5.09 -1.45
C ARG A 39 7.48 5.04 -0.13
N LEU A 40 6.85 6.17 0.20
CA LEU A 40 6.00 6.29 1.37
C LEU A 40 4.57 6.55 0.92
N ILE A 41 3.62 5.83 1.50
CA ILE A 41 2.20 6.06 1.24
C ILE A 41 1.54 6.46 2.55
N ILE A 42 0.75 7.51 2.51
CA ILE A 42 -0.06 7.94 3.64
C ILE A 42 -1.51 7.84 3.24
N ASN A 43 -2.29 7.11 4.03
CA ASN A 43 -3.72 6.96 3.82
C ASN A 43 -4.48 7.61 4.99
N PRO A 44 -4.69 8.94 4.93
CA PRO A 44 -5.23 9.67 6.08
C PRO A 44 -6.73 9.42 6.31
N ASN A 45 -7.45 9.07 5.27
CA ASN A 45 -8.90 8.94 5.34
C ASN A 45 -9.38 7.48 5.32
N ASP A 46 -8.47 6.55 5.50
CA ASP A 46 -8.78 5.12 5.50
C ASP A 46 -9.59 4.69 4.26
N TYR A 47 -9.20 5.17 3.11
CA TYR A 47 -9.80 4.74 1.86
C TYR A 47 -9.72 3.22 1.72
N PRO A 48 -10.72 2.60 1.09
CA PRO A 48 -10.63 1.16 0.80
C PRO A 48 -9.34 0.85 0.05
N HIS A 49 -8.60 -0.10 0.55
CA HIS A 49 -7.30 -0.43 -0.02
C HIS A 49 -7.01 -1.92 0.13
N ALA A 50 -6.11 -2.39 -0.69
CA ALA A 50 -5.66 -3.78 -0.67
C ALA A 50 -4.26 -3.87 -1.24
N VAL A 51 -3.60 -4.96 -0.92
CA VAL A 51 -2.32 -5.30 -1.55
C VAL A 51 -2.59 -6.46 -2.49
N THR A 52 -2.20 -6.33 -3.75
CA THR A 52 -2.42 -7.40 -4.71
C THR A 52 -1.49 -8.56 -4.43
N GLN A 53 -1.85 -9.72 -4.93
CA GLN A 53 -1.07 -10.93 -4.74
C GLN A 53 0.31 -10.80 -5.38
N ILE A 54 1.33 -11.32 -4.71
CA ILE A 54 2.67 -11.40 -5.29
C ILE A 54 2.67 -12.55 -6.29
N THR A 55 3.05 -12.25 -7.52
CA THR A 55 2.99 -13.23 -8.60
C THR A 55 4.34 -13.82 -8.94
N ASN A 56 5.41 -13.19 -8.52
CA ASN A 56 6.77 -13.71 -8.74
C ASN A 56 7.23 -14.42 -7.48
N PRO A 57 7.44 -15.75 -7.51
CA PRO A 57 7.82 -16.50 -6.31
C PRO A 57 9.26 -16.22 -5.85
N ASP A 58 10.06 -15.56 -6.69
CA ASP A 58 11.46 -15.30 -6.38
C ASP A 58 11.68 -13.97 -5.67
N VAL A 59 10.63 -13.18 -5.46
CA VAL A 59 10.76 -11.89 -4.78
C VAL A 59 10.07 -11.93 -3.44
N MET A 60 10.56 -11.09 -2.53
CA MET A 60 9.97 -10.94 -1.20
C MET A 60 9.66 -9.47 -1.00
N ARG A 61 8.44 -9.18 -0.58
CA ARG A 61 7.99 -7.80 -0.37
C ARG A 61 8.30 -7.38 1.05
N HIS A 62 9.04 -6.29 1.18
CA HIS A 62 9.41 -5.72 2.48
C HIS A 62 8.77 -4.36 2.64
N SER A 63 8.09 -4.16 3.76
CA SER A 63 7.51 -2.85 4.07
C SER A 63 7.44 -2.64 5.57
N ILE A 64 7.41 -1.37 5.96
CA ILE A 64 7.14 -0.97 7.34
C ILE A 64 5.78 -0.30 7.32
N GLN A 65 4.88 -0.72 8.20
CA GLN A 65 3.55 -0.15 8.27
C GLN A 65 3.30 0.41 9.66
N ILE A 66 2.73 1.60 9.67
CA ILE A 66 2.39 2.29 10.90
C ILE A 66 0.92 2.66 10.85
N PHE A 67 0.18 2.30 11.89
CA PHE A 67 -1.24 2.65 12.00
C PHE A 67 -1.39 3.65 13.13
N ILE A 68 -1.99 4.79 12.80
CA ILE A 68 -2.24 5.82 13.80
C ILE A 68 -3.74 5.84 14.04
N ALA A 69 -4.13 5.47 15.25
CA ALA A 69 -5.52 5.51 15.63
C ALA A 69 -6.00 6.95 15.73
N LYS A 70 -7.29 7.15 15.54
CA LYS A 70 -7.83 8.43 15.80
C LYS A 70 -7.64 8.74 17.25
N GLU A 71 -7.03 9.79 17.51
CA GLU A 71 -6.71 10.05 18.68
C GLU A 71 -7.48 10.63 19.53
N TYR A 72 -7.15 10.84 20.53
CA TYR A 72 -7.76 11.04 21.61
C TYR A 72 -7.35 12.27 22.20
N VAL A 73 -8.18 13.07 22.38
CA VAL A 73 -7.97 14.24 23.02
C VAL A 73 -8.10 14.10 24.45
N LEU A 74 -7.21 14.60 25.12
CA LEU A 74 -7.22 14.56 26.55
C LEU A 74 -7.81 15.83 27.11
#